data_8bb9c004fca5bb187f731b0d9094a4c0
#
_entry.id   8bb9c004fca5bb187f731b0d9094a4c0
#
_cell.length_a   1.000
_cell.length_b   1.000
_cell.length_c   1.000
_cell.angle_alpha   90.00
_cell.angle_beta   90.00
_cell.angle_gamma   90.00
#
_symmetry.space_group_name_H-M   'P 1'
#
loop_
_entity.id
_entity.type
_entity.pdbx_description
1 polymer ?
#
loop_
_entity_poly.entity_id
_entity_poly.type
_entity_poly.pdbx_seq_one_letter_code
_entity_poly.pdbx_strand_id
1 'polypeptide(L)'
;MSEIVEPRTLSGFMELLPKDQVIFEKIKSEMEKVYRRYGFYPLDTPVLEDSRILLAKAGGETEKQIYRFNKGDSDLTMRFDLTVPLAKYVAKNYSELTFPFRRYQIGKVYRGERAQKGRFREFYQADIDIVGDGSLSIVNDAEIPSIIYNLFNNLGIDNFVIRINNRKVLNGLFDNFGVKESAVDILRIIDKIDKIGRDNVAKELVELKVPEATASQLLDVLTFDGSNEDKVEKLKGFAGCNEVFDAGFSELTTVIDYIAGFGVPADYYKIDLSIARGLDYYTGTVYETFIKNHPEYGSVCSGGRYDNLAEYYTKKSLPGVGISIGLTRLFYVLCENNFLNRELECP
;
A
#
# COMPACT_ATOMS: atom_id res chain seq x y z
N MET A 1 -41.78 18.72 -26.14
CA MET A 1 -41.31 17.37 -25.79
C MET A 1 -39.99 17.57 -25.05
N SER A 2 -39.82 17.07 -23.81
CA SER A 2 -38.56 17.12 -23.11
C SER A 2 -37.55 16.27 -23.87
N GLU A 3 -36.39 16.80 -24.13
CA GLU A 3 -35.26 16.06 -24.72
C GLU A 3 -34.88 14.88 -23.80
N ILE A 4 -34.87 13.67 -24.35
CA ILE A 4 -34.46 12.46 -23.59
C ILE A 4 -32.94 12.48 -23.46
N VAL A 5 -32.46 12.55 -22.23
CA VAL A 5 -31.03 12.48 -21.95
C VAL A 5 -30.56 11.02 -22.00
N GLU A 6 -29.52 10.76 -22.79
CA GLU A 6 -28.89 9.43 -22.87
C GLU A 6 -28.28 9.06 -21.52
N PRO A 7 -28.73 7.97 -20.87
CA PRO A 7 -28.13 7.52 -19.60
C PRO A 7 -26.74 6.87 -19.85
N ARG A 8 -25.69 7.47 -19.29
CA ARG A 8 -24.32 6.95 -19.39
C ARG A 8 -23.51 7.17 -18.12
N THR A 9 -22.69 6.19 -17.79
CA THR A 9 -21.73 6.28 -16.68
C THR A 9 -20.46 7.02 -17.11
N LEU A 10 -19.88 7.82 -16.22
CA LEU A 10 -18.62 8.50 -16.48
C LEU A 10 -17.48 7.49 -16.62
N SER A 11 -16.53 7.78 -17.51
CA SER A 11 -15.34 6.95 -17.69
C SER A 11 -14.53 6.84 -16.39
N GLY A 12 -14.24 5.60 -15.97
CA GLY A 12 -13.51 5.31 -14.72
C GLY A 12 -14.41 5.25 -13.48
N PHE A 13 -15.73 5.34 -13.65
CA PHE A 13 -16.72 5.07 -12.63
C PHE A 13 -17.42 3.75 -12.95
N MET A 14 -17.76 2.98 -11.93
CA MET A 14 -18.32 1.64 -12.11
C MET A 14 -19.73 1.56 -11.52
N GLU A 15 -20.62 0.98 -12.29
CA GLU A 15 -21.94 0.57 -11.85
C GLU A 15 -22.05 -0.95 -12.00
N LEU A 16 -22.32 -1.64 -10.90
CA LEU A 16 -22.45 -3.09 -10.91
C LEU A 16 -23.91 -3.49 -11.17
N LEU A 17 -24.10 -4.53 -11.95
CA LEU A 17 -25.39 -5.19 -12.04
C LEU A 17 -25.71 -5.92 -10.72
N PRO A 18 -26.99 -6.18 -10.39
CA PRO A 18 -27.39 -6.79 -9.12
C PRO A 18 -26.61 -8.06 -8.75
N LYS A 19 -26.36 -8.95 -9.71
CA LYS A 19 -25.58 -10.17 -9.48
C LYS A 19 -24.15 -9.89 -9.01
N ASP A 20 -23.49 -8.97 -9.68
CA ASP A 20 -22.09 -8.60 -9.35
C ASP A 20 -22.06 -7.80 -8.05
N GLN A 21 -23.08 -6.97 -7.78
CA GLN A 21 -23.19 -6.24 -6.53
C GLN A 21 -23.31 -7.18 -5.31
N VAL A 22 -24.09 -8.27 -5.41
CA VAL A 22 -24.22 -9.28 -4.34
C VAL A 22 -22.85 -9.90 -4.03
N ILE A 23 -22.06 -10.23 -5.06
CA ILE A 23 -20.72 -10.78 -4.89
C ILE A 23 -19.79 -9.75 -4.22
N PHE A 24 -19.85 -8.50 -4.68
CA PHE A 24 -19.06 -7.40 -4.11
C PHE A 24 -19.34 -7.23 -2.61
N GLU A 25 -20.61 -7.21 -2.21
CA GLU A 25 -21.02 -7.08 -0.79
C GLU A 25 -20.60 -8.31 0.04
N LYS A 26 -20.58 -9.52 -0.53
CA LYS A 26 -20.04 -10.71 0.17
C LYS A 26 -18.55 -10.59 0.46
N ILE A 27 -17.76 -10.15 -0.52
CA ILE A 27 -16.32 -9.92 -0.32
C ILE A 27 -16.10 -8.87 0.77
N LYS A 28 -16.83 -7.75 0.69
CA LYS A 28 -16.78 -6.68 1.70
C LYS A 28 -17.14 -7.19 3.09
N SER A 29 -18.21 -7.96 3.21
CA SER A 29 -18.64 -8.56 4.48
C SER A 29 -17.59 -9.52 5.06
N GLU A 30 -16.90 -10.32 4.22
CA GLU A 30 -15.85 -11.19 4.68
C GLU A 30 -14.62 -10.42 5.17
N MET A 31 -14.24 -9.32 4.49
CA MET A 31 -13.19 -8.41 4.96
C MET A 31 -13.52 -7.85 6.34
N GLU A 32 -14.76 -7.35 6.55
CA GLU A 32 -15.20 -6.83 7.85
C GLU A 32 -15.14 -7.87 8.95
N LYS A 33 -15.54 -9.12 8.67
CA LYS A 33 -15.45 -10.22 9.65
C LYS A 33 -14.01 -10.50 10.07
N VAL A 34 -13.08 -10.57 9.09
CA VAL A 34 -11.66 -10.79 9.36
C VAL A 34 -11.12 -9.64 10.19
N TYR A 35 -11.33 -8.39 9.79
CA TYR A 35 -10.83 -7.21 10.50
C TYR A 35 -11.32 -7.16 11.95
N ARG A 36 -12.60 -7.45 12.20
CA ARG A 36 -13.16 -7.52 13.56
C ARG A 36 -12.55 -8.64 14.41
N ARG A 37 -12.21 -9.80 13.83
CA ARG A 37 -11.50 -10.88 14.55
C ARG A 37 -10.12 -10.45 15.05
N TYR A 38 -9.46 -9.55 14.31
CA TYR A 38 -8.18 -8.95 14.70
C TYR A 38 -8.33 -7.69 15.58
N GLY A 39 -9.53 -7.41 16.08
CA GLY A 39 -9.79 -6.30 17.00
C GLY A 39 -9.82 -4.91 16.36
N PHE A 40 -10.04 -4.81 15.05
CA PHE A 40 -10.22 -3.53 14.40
C PHE A 40 -11.65 -3.02 14.53
N TYR A 41 -11.80 -1.74 14.85
CA TYR A 41 -13.08 -1.05 14.92
C TYR A 41 -13.44 -0.36 13.59
N PRO A 42 -14.72 -0.35 13.22
CA PRO A 42 -15.16 0.37 12.03
C PRO A 42 -15.01 1.87 12.22
N LEU A 43 -14.52 2.54 11.18
CA LEU A 43 -14.45 3.99 11.09
C LEU A 43 -14.95 4.43 9.72
N ASP A 44 -15.60 5.57 9.65
CA ASP A 44 -15.82 6.28 8.39
C ASP A 44 -15.44 7.75 8.55
N THR A 45 -14.84 8.31 7.51
CA THR A 45 -14.46 9.71 7.43
C THR A 45 -15.19 10.37 6.26
N PRO A 46 -15.42 11.69 6.30
CA PRO A 46 -16.10 12.37 5.20
C PRO A 46 -15.43 12.15 3.84
N VAL A 47 -16.25 12.04 2.79
CA VAL A 47 -15.77 12.02 1.39
C VAL A 47 -15.18 13.36 0.99
N LEU A 48 -15.77 14.44 1.47
CA LEU A 48 -15.37 15.81 1.21
C LEU A 48 -14.69 16.41 2.45
N GLU A 49 -13.55 17.01 2.24
CA GLU A 49 -12.78 17.70 3.29
C GLU A 49 -12.35 19.09 2.80
N ASP A 50 -12.02 19.98 3.71
CA ASP A 50 -11.31 21.22 3.39
C ASP A 50 -9.99 20.87 2.67
N SER A 51 -9.73 21.53 1.54
CA SER A 51 -8.56 21.26 0.72
C SER A 51 -7.24 21.37 1.50
N ARG A 52 -7.14 22.29 2.47
CA ARG A 52 -5.95 22.44 3.32
C ARG A 52 -5.65 21.19 4.15
N ILE A 53 -6.68 20.40 4.49
CA ILE A 53 -6.51 19.17 5.26
C ILE A 53 -5.93 18.07 4.38
N LEU A 54 -6.57 17.78 3.23
CA LEU A 54 -6.12 16.68 2.38
C LEU A 54 -4.82 16.99 1.63
N LEU A 55 -4.56 18.29 1.36
CA LEU A 55 -3.35 18.72 0.66
C LEU A 55 -2.17 19.01 1.60
N ALA A 56 -2.34 18.91 2.92
CA ALA A 56 -1.26 19.20 3.88
C ALA A 56 0.01 18.36 3.62
N LYS A 57 -0.13 17.14 3.11
CA LYS A 57 0.97 16.26 2.68
C LYS A 57 0.92 15.90 1.19
N ALA A 58 -0.03 16.39 0.43
CA ALA A 58 -0.07 16.14 -0.99
C ALA A 58 1.04 16.92 -1.69
N GLY A 59 1.84 16.24 -2.49
CA GLY A 59 2.91 16.82 -3.30
C GLY A 59 3.00 16.15 -4.66
N GLY A 60 3.58 16.84 -5.63
CA GLY A 60 3.94 16.29 -6.91
C GLY A 60 2.76 15.76 -7.75
N GLU A 61 2.82 14.48 -8.11
CA GLU A 61 1.82 13.85 -9.00
C GLU A 61 0.45 13.65 -8.37
N THR A 62 0.40 13.45 -7.03
CA THR A 62 -0.85 13.23 -6.30
C THR A 62 -1.77 14.45 -6.41
N GLU A 63 -1.22 15.65 -6.32
CA GLU A 63 -1.98 16.91 -6.41
C GLU A 63 -2.69 17.05 -7.76
N LYS A 64 -2.10 16.58 -8.85
CA LYS A 64 -2.69 16.63 -10.20
C LYS A 64 -3.87 15.68 -10.38
N GLN A 65 -3.99 14.68 -9.52
CA GLN A 65 -5.02 13.64 -9.59
C GLN A 65 -6.19 13.88 -8.63
N ILE A 66 -6.13 14.94 -7.84
CA ILE A 66 -7.13 15.24 -6.83
C ILE A 66 -8.35 15.94 -7.47
N TYR A 67 -9.55 15.51 -7.09
CA TYR A 67 -10.79 16.21 -7.40
C TYR A 67 -10.99 17.35 -6.39
N ARG A 68 -10.80 18.57 -6.85
CA ARG A 68 -10.93 19.82 -6.06
C ARG A 68 -11.93 20.75 -6.73
N PHE A 69 -12.78 21.38 -5.94
CA PHE A 69 -13.79 22.34 -6.42
C PHE A 69 -14.23 23.28 -5.31
N ASN A 70 -14.84 24.40 -5.69
CA ASN A 70 -15.40 25.36 -4.77
C ASN A 70 -16.90 25.20 -4.64
N LYS A 71 -17.43 25.35 -3.43
CA LYS A 71 -18.86 25.45 -3.14
C LYS A 71 -19.10 26.67 -2.26
N GLY A 72 -19.60 27.77 -2.84
CA GLY A 72 -19.57 29.07 -2.19
C GLY A 72 -18.13 29.49 -1.86
N ASP A 73 -17.86 29.87 -0.63
CA ASP A 73 -16.54 30.27 -0.15
C ASP A 73 -15.67 29.07 0.32
N SER A 74 -16.20 27.86 0.25
CA SER A 74 -15.47 26.66 0.69
C SER A 74 -14.69 26.04 -0.45
N ASP A 75 -13.39 25.85 -0.24
CA ASP A 75 -12.47 25.09 -1.10
C ASP A 75 -12.43 23.63 -0.64
N LEU A 76 -13.01 22.73 -1.45
CA LEU A 76 -13.29 21.36 -1.09
C LEU A 76 -12.50 20.39 -1.95
N THR A 77 -12.08 19.29 -1.34
CA THR A 77 -11.36 18.21 -2.00
C THR A 77 -12.03 16.86 -1.67
N MET A 78 -12.19 16.00 -2.69
CA MET A 78 -12.61 14.64 -2.46
C MET A 78 -11.43 13.80 -1.97
N ARG A 79 -11.64 12.95 -0.97
CA ARG A 79 -10.60 12.07 -0.42
C ARG A 79 -10.03 11.16 -1.52
N PHE A 80 -8.71 11.09 -1.61
CA PHE A 80 -7.96 10.29 -2.59
C PHE A 80 -7.38 9.00 -1.98
N ASP A 81 -7.38 8.90 -0.65
CA ASP A 81 -7.07 7.74 0.19
C ASP A 81 -7.92 7.77 1.46
N LEU A 82 -7.72 6.77 2.33
CA LEU A 82 -8.37 6.70 3.64
C LEU A 82 -7.41 6.93 4.81
N THR A 83 -6.11 7.07 4.54
CA THR A 83 -5.05 7.19 5.56
C THR A 83 -4.81 8.66 5.96
N VAL A 84 -4.81 9.60 5.02
CA VAL A 84 -4.69 11.04 5.34
C VAL A 84 -5.89 11.52 6.17
N PRO A 85 -7.16 11.18 5.81
CA PRO A 85 -8.31 11.45 6.67
C PRO A 85 -8.23 10.80 8.06
N LEU A 86 -7.66 9.59 8.16
CA LEU A 86 -7.41 8.93 9.44
C LEU A 86 -6.44 9.73 10.31
N ALA A 87 -5.32 10.19 9.75
CA ALA A 87 -4.32 10.96 10.50
C ALA A 87 -4.95 12.22 11.11
N LYS A 88 -5.77 12.96 10.34
CA LYS A 88 -6.55 14.09 10.84
C LYS A 88 -7.53 13.66 11.93
N TYR A 89 -8.26 12.55 11.72
CA TYR A 89 -9.23 12.02 12.68
C TYR A 89 -8.59 11.69 14.03
N VAL A 90 -7.46 10.96 14.02
CA VAL A 90 -6.74 10.57 15.23
C VAL A 90 -6.19 11.79 15.95
N ALA A 91 -5.61 12.75 15.22
CA ALA A 91 -5.10 13.98 15.80
C ALA A 91 -6.21 14.82 16.48
N LYS A 92 -7.38 14.91 15.82
CA LYS A 92 -8.54 15.67 16.32
C LYS A 92 -9.17 15.04 17.55
N ASN A 93 -9.29 13.72 17.58
CA ASN A 93 -10.03 12.99 18.61
C ASN A 93 -9.11 12.25 19.59
N TYR A 94 -7.84 12.65 19.68
CA TYR A 94 -6.79 11.95 20.44
C TYR A 94 -7.21 11.59 21.87
N SER A 95 -7.85 12.50 22.61
CA SER A 95 -8.27 12.30 23.99
C SER A 95 -9.39 11.25 24.18
N GLU A 96 -10.12 10.96 23.12
CA GLU A 96 -11.24 10.02 23.11
C GLU A 96 -10.82 8.61 22.63
N LEU A 97 -9.58 8.46 22.14
CA LEU A 97 -9.09 7.20 21.57
C LEU A 97 -8.23 6.43 22.57
N THR A 98 -8.32 5.11 22.51
CA THR A 98 -7.43 4.20 23.24
C THR A 98 -6.36 3.69 22.30
N PHE A 99 -5.08 3.76 22.72
CA PHE A 99 -3.94 3.32 21.94
C PHE A 99 -3.37 1.96 22.41
N PRO A 100 -2.85 1.11 21.52
CA PRO A 100 -2.83 1.30 20.08
C PRO A 100 -4.24 1.32 19.48
N PHE A 101 -4.55 2.36 18.71
CA PHE A 101 -5.84 2.50 18.03
C PHE A 101 -5.87 1.67 16.76
N ARG A 102 -6.80 0.73 16.69
CA ARG A 102 -6.96 -0.21 15.58
C ARG A 102 -8.26 0.08 14.83
N ARG A 103 -8.17 0.52 13.58
CA ARG A 103 -9.37 0.83 12.80
C ARG A 103 -9.40 0.09 11.47
N TYR A 104 -10.58 -0.18 10.95
CA TYR A 104 -10.77 -0.48 9.54
C TYR A 104 -11.74 0.52 8.92
N GLN A 105 -11.56 0.78 7.63
CA GLN A 105 -12.49 1.57 6.84
C GLN A 105 -12.60 0.98 5.45
N ILE A 106 -13.83 0.74 4.98
CA ILE A 106 -14.11 0.33 3.61
C ILE A 106 -14.93 1.44 2.97
N GLY A 107 -14.34 2.17 2.05
CA GLY A 107 -14.94 3.37 1.49
C GLY A 107 -14.44 3.73 0.10
N LYS A 108 -15.21 4.56 -0.59
CA LYS A 108 -14.84 5.10 -1.90
C LYS A 108 -13.79 6.18 -1.76
N VAL A 109 -12.83 6.16 -2.69
CA VAL A 109 -11.82 7.21 -2.89
C VAL A 109 -11.79 7.62 -4.35
N TYR A 110 -11.21 8.80 -4.63
CA TYR A 110 -11.34 9.46 -5.93
C TYR A 110 -9.97 9.91 -6.43
N ARG A 111 -9.59 9.43 -7.63
CA ARG A 111 -8.31 9.80 -8.29
C ARG A 111 -8.56 10.11 -9.75
N GLY A 112 -8.16 11.30 -10.20
CA GLY A 112 -8.33 11.79 -11.57
C GLY A 112 -7.34 11.18 -12.58
N GLU A 113 -6.72 10.04 -12.27
CA GLU A 113 -5.82 9.34 -13.17
C GLU A 113 -6.52 8.77 -14.41
N ARG A 114 -5.73 8.43 -15.43
CA ARG A 114 -6.27 7.80 -16.64
C ARG A 114 -6.84 6.42 -16.30
N ALA A 115 -8.12 6.21 -16.62
CA ALA A 115 -8.78 4.93 -16.44
C ALA A 115 -8.09 3.84 -17.28
N GLN A 116 -7.81 2.68 -16.66
CA GLN A 116 -7.17 1.51 -17.27
C GLN A 116 -7.81 0.24 -16.70
N LYS A 117 -7.46 -0.95 -17.23
CA LYS A 117 -7.90 -2.22 -16.67
C LYS A 117 -7.53 -2.31 -15.17
N GLY A 118 -8.55 -2.52 -14.32
CA GLY A 118 -8.39 -2.57 -12.87
C GLY A 118 -8.02 -1.24 -12.18
N ARG A 119 -8.02 -0.10 -12.92
CA ARG A 119 -7.82 1.25 -12.38
C ARG A 119 -9.00 2.14 -12.70
N PHE A 120 -9.66 2.61 -11.66
CA PHE A 120 -10.86 3.43 -11.71
C PHE A 120 -10.58 4.80 -11.11
N ARG A 121 -11.43 5.78 -11.44
CA ARG A 121 -11.39 7.14 -10.88
C ARG A 121 -12.19 7.26 -9.58
N GLU A 122 -13.24 6.45 -9.45
CA GLU A 122 -13.94 6.18 -8.20
C GLU A 122 -13.77 4.69 -7.90
N PHE A 123 -13.25 4.34 -6.73
CA PHE A 123 -13.02 2.95 -6.36
C PHE A 123 -13.04 2.78 -4.84
N TYR A 124 -13.36 1.56 -4.40
CA TYR A 124 -13.32 1.19 -2.99
C TYR A 124 -11.91 0.78 -2.58
N GLN A 125 -11.48 1.34 -1.47
CA GLN A 125 -10.38 0.84 -0.66
C GLN A 125 -10.91 0.18 0.60
N ALA A 126 -10.25 -0.88 1.05
CA ALA A 126 -10.50 -1.55 2.32
C ALA A 126 -9.20 -1.49 3.13
N ASP A 127 -9.15 -0.54 4.04
CA ASP A 127 -7.96 -0.18 4.80
C ASP A 127 -8.07 -0.67 6.23
N ILE A 128 -6.95 -1.15 6.77
CA ILE A 128 -6.73 -1.34 8.21
C ILE A 128 -5.49 -0.58 8.63
N ASP A 129 -5.53 0.04 9.81
CA ASP A 129 -4.38 0.73 10.42
C ASP A 129 -4.35 0.49 11.93
N ILE A 130 -3.13 0.40 12.44
CA ILE A 130 -2.81 0.36 13.87
C ILE A 130 -1.97 1.61 14.16
N VAL A 131 -2.48 2.50 14.99
CA VAL A 131 -1.80 3.74 15.35
C VAL A 131 -1.38 3.68 16.80
N GLY A 132 -0.11 3.92 17.08
CA GLY A 132 0.47 4.00 18.41
C GLY A 132 0.46 5.42 18.98
N ASP A 133 0.82 5.55 20.25
CA ASP A 133 1.08 6.81 20.95
C ASP A 133 2.53 6.83 21.43
N GLY A 134 3.33 7.73 20.89
CA GLY A 134 4.77 7.83 21.12
C GLY A 134 5.58 6.69 20.49
N SER A 135 5.08 5.46 20.52
CA SER A 135 5.73 4.28 19.94
C SER A 135 4.71 3.26 19.43
N LEU A 136 5.13 2.38 18.54
CA LEU A 136 4.35 1.23 18.07
C LEU A 136 5.27 0.04 17.86
N SER A 137 4.97 -1.08 18.55
CA SER A 137 5.78 -2.31 18.45
C SER A 137 5.87 -2.82 17.02
N ILE A 138 7.06 -3.29 16.63
CA ILE A 138 7.34 -3.89 15.32
C ILE A 138 6.54 -5.18 15.06
N VAL A 139 6.03 -5.82 16.10
CA VAL A 139 5.15 -7.00 15.99
C VAL A 139 3.89 -6.68 15.19
N ASN A 140 3.39 -5.44 15.28
CA ASN A 140 2.23 -5.00 14.49
C ASN A 140 2.52 -5.03 12.98
N ASP A 141 3.77 -4.81 12.57
CA ASP A 141 4.17 -4.92 11.16
C ASP A 141 4.09 -6.36 10.66
N ALA A 142 4.42 -7.33 11.49
CA ALA A 142 4.33 -8.74 11.14
C ALA A 142 2.89 -9.28 11.19
N GLU A 143 2.02 -8.69 12.01
CA GLU A 143 0.60 -9.04 12.07
C GLU A 143 -0.13 -8.72 10.76
N ILE A 144 0.26 -7.63 10.07
CA ILE A 144 -0.37 -7.21 8.82
C ILE A 144 -0.33 -8.30 7.74
N PRO A 145 0.82 -8.92 7.39
CA PRO A 145 0.86 -10.05 6.46
C PRO A 145 0.00 -11.23 6.87
N SER A 146 -0.12 -11.52 8.17
CA SER A 146 -0.98 -12.60 8.66
C SER A 146 -2.47 -12.31 8.43
N ILE A 147 -2.87 -11.04 8.55
CA ILE A 147 -4.24 -10.61 8.25
C ILE A 147 -4.52 -10.76 6.75
N ILE A 148 -3.59 -10.33 5.89
CA ILE A 148 -3.71 -10.48 4.43
C ILE A 148 -3.86 -11.97 4.07
N TYR A 149 -2.98 -12.82 4.61
CA TYR A 149 -2.99 -14.26 4.37
C TYR A 149 -4.34 -14.88 4.75
N ASN A 150 -4.83 -14.63 5.98
CA ASN A 150 -6.09 -15.17 6.44
C ASN A 150 -7.29 -14.65 5.64
N LEU A 151 -7.27 -13.37 5.27
CA LEU A 151 -8.33 -12.77 4.47
C LEU A 151 -8.40 -13.40 3.08
N PHE A 152 -7.26 -13.53 2.40
CA PHE A 152 -7.23 -14.06 1.03
C PHE A 152 -7.62 -15.54 1.02
N ASN A 153 -7.18 -16.33 2.00
CA ASN A 153 -7.62 -17.71 2.14
C ASN A 153 -9.14 -17.82 2.39
N ASN A 154 -9.71 -16.97 3.24
CA ASN A 154 -11.17 -16.95 3.47
C ASN A 154 -11.96 -16.56 2.21
N LEU A 155 -11.37 -15.78 1.32
CA LEU A 155 -11.94 -15.44 0.02
C LEU A 155 -11.71 -16.52 -1.05
N GLY A 156 -11.00 -17.62 -0.71
CA GLY A 156 -10.64 -18.67 -1.65
C GLY A 156 -9.53 -18.29 -2.63
N ILE A 157 -8.74 -17.26 -2.30
CA ILE A 157 -7.59 -16.82 -3.09
C ILE A 157 -6.34 -17.49 -2.50
N ASP A 158 -5.78 -18.47 -3.19
CA ASP A 158 -4.60 -19.23 -2.77
C ASP A 158 -3.34 -18.91 -3.59
N ASN A 159 -3.50 -18.21 -4.70
CA ASN A 159 -2.43 -17.92 -5.66
C ASN A 159 -1.92 -16.47 -5.54
N PHE A 160 -1.32 -16.13 -4.39
CA PHE A 160 -0.77 -14.79 -4.15
C PHE A 160 0.59 -14.83 -3.45
N VAL A 161 1.29 -13.70 -3.46
CA VAL A 161 2.54 -13.48 -2.71
C VAL A 161 2.56 -12.08 -2.11
N ILE A 162 2.92 -12.00 -0.84
CA ILE A 162 3.15 -10.76 -0.10
C ILE A 162 4.64 -10.45 -0.21
N ARG A 163 4.99 -9.38 -0.93
CA ARG A 163 6.37 -8.89 -1.00
C ARG A 163 6.59 -7.90 0.14
N ILE A 164 7.73 -7.99 0.79
CA ILE A 164 8.07 -7.23 1.99
C ILE A 164 9.43 -6.59 1.83
N ASN A 165 9.55 -5.32 2.19
CA ASN A 165 10.79 -4.59 2.24
C ASN A 165 10.82 -3.66 3.46
N ASN A 166 11.93 -2.98 3.69
CA ASN A 166 12.05 -1.92 4.69
C ASN A 166 12.74 -0.70 4.08
N ARG A 167 12.13 0.47 4.24
CA ARG A 167 12.65 1.75 3.70
C ARG A 167 14.03 2.11 4.25
N LYS A 168 14.31 1.76 5.52
CA LYS A 168 15.60 2.03 6.14
C LYS A 168 16.71 1.17 5.52
N VAL A 169 16.42 -0.09 5.15
CA VAL A 169 17.36 -0.94 4.41
C VAL A 169 17.75 -0.27 3.10
N LEU A 170 16.76 0.17 2.31
CA LEU A 170 17.04 0.85 1.03
C LEU A 170 17.83 2.15 1.22
N ASN A 171 17.40 2.99 2.15
CA ASN A 171 18.06 4.27 2.42
C ASN A 171 19.51 4.06 2.91
N GLY A 172 19.74 3.05 3.76
CA GLY A 172 21.07 2.70 4.23
C GLY A 172 21.98 2.16 3.12
N LEU A 173 21.44 1.34 2.21
CA LEU A 173 22.16 0.89 1.02
C LEU A 173 22.51 2.06 0.10
N PHE A 174 21.58 2.97 -0.18
CA PHE A 174 21.84 4.14 -1.03
C PHE A 174 22.89 5.08 -0.42
N ASP A 175 22.87 5.24 0.90
CA ASP A 175 23.90 6.00 1.62
C ASP A 175 25.27 5.32 1.50
N ASN A 176 25.33 4.01 1.72
CA ASN A 176 26.56 3.22 1.58
C ASN A 176 27.14 3.24 0.16
N PHE A 177 26.29 3.25 -0.86
CA PHE A 177 26.71 3.35 -2.26
C PHE A 177 26.96 4.80 -2.72
N GLY A 178 26.79 5.80 -1.86
CA GLY A 178 27.01 7.22 -2.16
C GLY A 178 26.00 7.82 -3.13
N VAL A 179 24.79 7.29 -3.20
CA VAL A 179 23.72 7.71 -4.14
C VAL A 179 22.45 8.19 -3.44
N LYS A 180 22.54 8.53 -2.16
CA LYS A 180 21.42 8.95 -1.31
C LYS A 180 20.61 10.11 -1.89
N GLU A 181 21.28 11.11 -2.45
CA GLU A 181 20.63 12.29 -3.04
C GLU A 181 19.72 11.94 -4.23
N SER A 182 20.02 10.83 -4.91
CA SER A 182 19.25 10.33 -6.05
C SER A 182 18.28 9.20 -5.69
N ALA A 183 18.12 8.88 -4.40
CA ALA A 183 17.36 7.72 -3.92
C ALA A 183 15.95 7.63 -4.52
N VAL A 184 15.21 8.76 -4.55
CA VAL A 184 13.83 8.80 -5.07
C VAL A 184 13.78 8.46 -6.56
N ASP A 185 14.71 8.99 -7.36
CA ASP A 185 14.75 8.75 -8.79
C ASP A 185 15.26 7.34 -9.10
N ILE A 186 16.25 6.85 -8.33
CA ILE A 186 16.71 5.46 -8.40
C ILE A 186 15.54 4.49 -8.14
N LEU A 187 14.75 4.72 -7.10
CA LEU A 187 13.60 3.88 -6.79
C LEU A 187 12.53 3.90 -7.90
N ARG A 188 12.29 5.07 -8.54
CA ARG A 188 11.39 5.18 -9.70
C ARG A 188 11.88 4.41 -10.93
N ILE A 189 13.20 4.36 -11.12
CA ILE A 189 13.83 3.62 -12.22
C ILE A 189 13.75 2.12 -11.95
N ILE A 190 14.11 1.68 -10.74
CA ILE A 190 14.09 0.27 -10.32
C ILE A 190 12.68 -0.31 -10.42
N ASP A 191 11.65 0.46 -10.07
CA ASP A 191 10.26 0.02 -10.17
C ASP A 191 9.82 -0.35 -11.60
N LYS A 192 10.56 0.06 -12.61
CA LYS A 192 10.29 -0.33 -14.00
C LYS A 192 10.93 -1.67 -14.38
N ILE A 193 11.71 -2.31 -13.48
CA ILE A 193 12.57 -3.45 -13.84
C ILE A 193 11.79 -4.62 -14.44
N ASP A 194 10.60 -4.93 -13.89
CA ASP A 194 9.73 -5.96 -14.44
C ASP A 194 9.19 -5.64 -15.85
N LYS A 195 9.23 -4.36 -16.27
CA LYS A 195 8.70 -3.89 -17.54
C LYS A 195 9.76 -3.75 -18.63
N ILE A 196 10.91 -3.18 -18.26
CA ILE A 196 11.96 -2.82 -19.24
C ILE A 196 13.21 -3.70 -19.12
N GLY A 197 13.29 -4.54 -18.09
CA GLY A 197 14.43 -5.43 -17.82
C GLY A 197 15.64 -4.73 -17.21
N ARG A 198 16.51 -5.55 -16.60
CA ARG A 198 17.69 -5.11 -15.84
C ARG A 198 18.64 -4.21 -16.63
N ASP A 199 18.93 -4.57 -17.89
CA ASP A 199 19.92 -3.84 -18.72
C ASP A 199 19.47 -2.42 -19.03
N ASN A 200 18.18 -2.22 -19.29
CA ASN A 200 17.62 -0.89 -19.53
C ASN A 200 17.55 -0.07 -18.25
N VAL A 201 17.23 -0.71 -17.10
CA VAL A 201 17.29 -0.06 -15.79
C VAL A 201 18.72 0.39 -15.48
N ALA A 202 19.74 -0.45 -15.75
CA ALA A 202 21.14 -0.07 -15.58
C ALA A 202 21.51 1.18 -16.39
N LYS A 203 21.08 1.26 -17.66
CA LYS A 203 21.30 2.43 -18.51
C LYS A 203 20.62 3.69 -17.94
N GLU A 204 19.34 3.60 -17.53
CA GLU A 204 18.65 4.74 -16.93
C GLU A 204 19.34 5.22 -15.63
N LEU A 205 19.91 4.31 -14.84
CA LEU A 205 20.68 4.67 -13.64
C LEU A 205 21.98 5.42 -14.01
N VAL A 206 22.68 5.00 -15.06
CA VAL A 206 23.88 5.69 -15.55
C VAL A 206 23.53 7.08 -16.11
N GLU A 207 22.40 7.21 -16.81
CA GLU A 207 21.88 8.52 -17.26
C GLU A 207 21.57 9.46 -16.09
N LEU A 208 21.15 8.91 -14.96
CA LEU A 208 20.96 9.64 -13.69
C LEU A 208 22.31 10.00 -13.00
N LYS A 209 23.44 9.74 -13.65
CA LYS A 209 24.83 9.95 -13.16
C LYS A 209 25.25 9.01 -12.01
N VAL A 210 24.59 7.88 -11.84
CA VAL A 210 25.09 6.82 -10.98
C VAL A 210 26.27 6.14 -11.70
N PRO A 211 27.44 5.98 -11.05
CA PRO A 211 28.57 5.27 -11.67
C PRO A 211 28.17 3.84 -12.09
N GLU A 212 28.63 3.39 -13.25
CA GLU A 212 28.25 2.10 -13.83
C GLU A 212 28.49 0.92 -12.87
N ALA A 213 29.65 0.91 -12.21
CA ALA A 213 29.95 -0.11 -11.19
C ALA A 213 28.97 -0.08 -10.03
N THR A 214 28.60 1.11 -9.55
CA THR A 214 27.60 1.29 -8.48
C THR A 214 26.21 0.86 -8.93
N ALA A 215 25.80 1.21 -10.15
CA ALA A 215 24.53 0.78 -10.72
C ALA A 215 24.42 -0.75 -10.80
N SER A 216 25.50 -1.42 -11.27
CA SER A 216 25.56 -2.88 -11.31
C SER A 216 25.44 -3.51 -9.92
N GLN A 217 26.22 -3.01 -8.95
CA GLN A 217 26.19 -3.52 -7.55
C GLN A 217 24.82 -3.31 -6.89
N LEU A 218 24.21 -2.14 -7.08
CA LEU A 218 22.84 -1.88 -6.60
C LEU A 218 21.83 -2.88 -7.19
N LEU A 219 21.89 -3.10 -8.50
CA LEU A 219 21.00 -4.05 -9.16
C LEU A 219 21.27 -5.49 -8.68
N ASP A 220 22.53 -5.88 -8.44
CA ASP A 220 22.88 -7.19 -7.88
C ASP A 220 22.29 -7.44 -6.48
N VAL A 221 22.09 -6.39 -5.71
CA VAL A 221 21.46 -6.49 -4.39
C VAL A 221 19.94 -6.44 -4.51
N LEU A 222 19.42 -5.45 -5.23
CA LEU A 222 17.97 -5.15 -5.26
C LEU A 222 17.16 -6.17 -6.06
N THR A 223 17.78 -6.83 -7.06
CA THR A 223 17.14 -7.83 -7.91
C THR A 223 17.59 -9.27 -7.61
N PHE A 224 18.29 -9.45 -6.49
CA PHE A 224 18.73 -10.78 -6.09
C PHE A 224 17.53 -11.70 -5.87
N ASP A 225 17.49 -12.79 -6.62
CA ASP A 225 16.49 -13.85 -6.47
C ASP A 225 17.04 -15.00 -5.62
N GLY A 226 16.25 -15.45 -4.66
CA GLY A 226 16.62 -16.48 -3.69
C GLY A 226 15.57 -16.55 -2.59
N SER A 227 15.73 -17.51 -1.69
CA SER A 227 14.88 -17.65 -0.50
C SER A 227 15.01 -16.41 0.41
N ASN A 228 14.12 -16.31 1.41
CA ASN A 228 14.23 -15.24 2.40
C ASN A 228 15.54 -15.34 3.19
N GLU A 229 16.00 -16.55 3.49
CA GLU A 229 17.25 -16.86 4.16
C GLU A 229 18.46 -16.39 3.32
N ASP A 230 18.46 -16.69 2.01
CA ASP A 230 19.53 -16.24 1.10
C ASP A 230 19.61 -14.71 1.03
N LYS A 231 18.45 -14.03 1.01
CA LYS A 231 18.39 -12.57 1.01
C LYS A 231 18.87 -11.97 2.31
N VAL A 232 18.50 -12.54 3.46
CA VAL A 232 18.98 -12.14 4.77
C VAL A 232 20.50 -12.32 4.84
N GLU A 233 21.03 -13.46 4.36
CA GLU A 233 22.48 -13.68 4.37
C GLU A 233 23.22 -12.70 3.46
N LYS A 234 22.69 -12.39 2.29
CA LYS A 234 23.24 -11.36 1.41
C LYS A 234 23.25 -9.97 2.05
N LEU A 235 22.16 -9.60 2.72
CA LEU A 235 22.04 -8.32 3.42
C LEU A 235 23.00 -8.22 4.63
N LYS A 236 23.29 -9.31 5.32
CA LYS A 236 24.31 -9.34 6.39
C LYS A 236 25.66 -8.85 5.95
N GLY A 237 26.02 -9.00 4.66
CA GLY A 237 27.26 -8.48 4.10
C GLY A 237 27.40 -6.95 4.18
N PHE A 238 26.31 -6.24 4.45
CA PHE A 238 26.28 -4.78 4.63
C PHE A 238 26.15 -4.36 6.11
N ALA A 239 26.07 -5.31 7.05
CA ALA A 239 25.98 -5.00 8.48
C ALA A 239 27.13 -4.11 8.94
N GLY A 240 26.84 -3.07 9.72
CA GLY A 240 27.80 -2.07 10.19
C GLY A 240 28.15 -0.99 9.15
N CYS A 241 27.55 -0.96 7.95
CA CYS A 241 27.82 0.08 6.98
C CYS A 241 27.29 1.45 7.42
N ASN A 242 26.15 1.50 8.08
CA ASN A 242 25.60 2.67 8.78
C ASN A 242 24.41 2.30 9.68
N GLU A 243 24.09 3.17 10.64
CA GLU A 243 23.03 2.95 11.64
C GLU A 243 21.64 2.81 11.02
N VAL A 244 21.36 3.49 9.91
CA VAL A 244 20.05 3.43 9.22
C VAL A 244 19.84 2.04 8.62
N PHE A 245 20.88 1.49 7.97
CA PHE A 245 20.85 0.14 7.44
C PHE A 245 20.65 -0.89 8.55
N ASP A 246 21.45 -0.81 9.62
CA ASP A 246 21.43 -1.78 10.71
C ASP A 246 20.07 -1.80 11.42
N ALA A 247 19.47 -0.62 11.66
CA ALA A 247 18.12 -0.50 12.20
C ALA A 247 17.09 -1.15 11.27
N GLY A 248 17.14 -0.83 9.97
CA GLY A 248 16.21 -1.38 8.98
C GLY A 248 16.37 -2.89 8.79
N PHE A 249 17.59 -3.40 8.81
CA PHE A 249 17.89 -4.83 8.70
C PHE A 249 17.37 -5.60 9.91
N SER A 250 17.60 -5.08 11.13
CA SER A 250 17.04 -5.65 12.36
C SER A 250 15.51 -5.66 12.35
N GLU A 251 14.87 -4.58 11.91
CA GLU A 251 13.41 -4.52 11.76
C GLU A 251 12.90 -5.55 10.75
N LEU A 252 13.52 -5.62 9.57
CA LEU A 252 13.11 -6.54 8.49
C LEU A 252 13.20 -8.00 8.93
N THR A 253 14.33 -8.41 9.52
CA THR A 253 14.51 -9.79 10.01
C THR A 253 13.51 -10.12 11.11
N THR A 254 13.31 -9.20 12.06
CA THR A 254 12.30 -9.36 13.12
C THR A 254 10.89 -9.55 12.55
N VAL A 255 10.51 -8.76 11.55
CA VAL A 255 9.20 -8.89 10.89
C VAL A 255 9.06 -10.25 10.22
N ILE A 256 10.07 -10.72 9.48
CA ILE A 256 10.06 -12.03 8.82
C ILE A 256 9.90 -13.17 9.82
N ASP A 257 10.63 -13.12 10.94
CA ASP A 257 10.55 -14.14 12.00
C ASP A 257 9.16 -14.17 12.64
N TYR A 258 8.57 -13.01 12.93
CA TYR A 258 7.22 -12.95 13.49
C TYR A 258 6.13 -13.38 12.50
N ILE A 259 6.27 -13.12 11.20
CA ILE A 259 5.31 -13.60 10.18
C ILE A 259 5.25 -15.14 10.20
N ALA A 260 6.41 -15.81 10.27
CA ALA A 260 6.48 -17.26 10.44
C ALA A 260 5.82 -17.69 11.77
N GLY A 261 6.09 -16.96 12.86
CA GLY A 261 5.46 -17.18 14.17
C GLY A 261 3.93 -17.01 14.17
N PHE A 262 3.38 -16.13 13.34
CA PHE A 262 1.94 -16.00 13.12
C PHE A 262 1.34 -17.10 12.23
N GLY A 263 2.14 -18.05 11.78
CA GLY A 263 1.69 -19.23 11.02
C GLY A 263 1.44 -18.98 9.53
N VAL A 264 1.99 -17.92 8.96
CA VAL A 264 1.95 -17.70 7.50
C VAL A 264 2.98 -18.62 6.83
N PRO A 265 2.56 -19.51 5.91
CA PRO A 265 3.52 -20.39 5.21
C PRO A 265 4.50 -19.58 4.34
N ALA A 266 5.75 -20.06 4.24
CA ALA A 266 6.84 -19.37 3.56
C ALA A 266 6.55 -19.08 2.06
N ASP A 267 5.70 -19.87 1.42
CA ASP A 267 5.33 -19.70 0.00
C ASP A 267 4.47 -18.44 -0.25
N TYR A 268 3.91 -17.83 0.80
CA TYR A 268 3.01 -16.70 0.69
C TYR A 268 3.66 -15.35 0.95
N TYR A 269 4.91 -15.31 1.40
CA TYR A 269 5.63 -14.04 1.59
C TYR A 269 7.10 -14.14 1.19
N LYS A 270 7.64 -13.03 0.71
CA LYS A 270 9.06 -12.95 0.37
C LYS A 270 9.63 -11.55 0.62
N ILE A 271 10.89 -11.49 1.01
CA ILE A 271 11.67 -10.25 0.96
C ILE A 271 11.84 -9.86 -0.51
N ASP A 272 11.57 -8.60 -0.84
CA ASP A 272 11.73 -8.10 -2.20
C ASP A 272 12.18 -6.63 -2.15
N LEU A 273 13.48 -6.42 -2.33
CA LEU A 273 14.09 -5.10 -2.24
C LEU A 273 13.74 -4.19 -3.42
N SER A 274 13.14 -4.72 -4.48
CA SER A 274 12.68 -3.94 -5.62
C SER A 274 11.38 -3.20 -5.37
N ILE A 275 10.57 -3.61 -4.36
CA ILE A 275 9.38 -2.86 -3.98
C ILE A 275 9.80 -1.59 -3.22
N ALA A 276 9.73 -0.51 -3.92
CA ALA A 276 10.15 0.79 -3.45
C ALA A 276 9.01 1.80 -3.43
N ARG A 277 7.90 1.45 -4.08
CA ARG A 277 6.71 2.28 -4.16
C ARG A 277 5.91 2.23 -2.87
N GLY A 278 5.23 3.27 -2.65
CA GLY A 278 4.28 3.55 -1.61
C GLY A 278 4.09 5.04 -1.61
N LEU A 279 3.10 5.51 -0.87
CA LEU A 279 2.95 6.93 -0.62
C LEU A 279 4.24 7.40 0.11
N ASP A 280 4.70 8.59 -0.21
CA ASP A 280 5.98 9.15 0.27
C ASP A 280 6.10 9.26 1.81
N TYR A 281 5.05 8.84 2.53
CA TYR A 281 5.02 8.86 3.99
C TYR A 281 5.48 7.57 4.69
N TYR A 282 5.78 6.48 3.97
CA TYR A 282 6.29 5.26 4.61
C TYR A 282 7.74 5.42 5.07
N THR A 283 8.01 5.01 6.31
CA THR A 283 9.30 5.22 7.00
C THR A 283 10.03 3.93 7.37
N GLY A 284 9.33 2.80 7.40
CA GLY A 284 9.84 1.49 7.80
C GLY A 284 9.42 0.38 6.85
N THR A 285 8.82 -0.68 7.39
CA THR A 285 8.30 -1.82 6.63
C THR A 285 7.32 -1.37 5.55
N VAL A 286 7.40 -1.97 4.36
CA VAL A 286 6.46 -1.79 3.26
C VAL A 286 6.04 -3.14 2.71
N TYR A 287 4.79 -3.20 2.22
CA TYR A 287 4.16 -4.41 1.69
C TYR A 287 3.53 -4.16 0.34
N GLU A 288 3.64 -5.15 -0.54
CA GLU A 288 2.85 -5.24 -1.76
C GLU A 288 2.40 -6.68 -1.99
N THR A 289 1.12 -6.89 -2.26
CA THR A 289 0.57 -8.23 -2.53
C THR A 289 0.17 -8.34 -4.00
N PHE A 290 0.67 -9.39 -4.64
CA PHE A 290 0.42 -9.68 -6.04
C PHE A 290 -0.28 -11.03 -6.18
N ILE A 291 -1.17 -11.14 -7.17
CA ILE A 291 -1.70 -12.42 -7.61
C ILE A 291 -0.63 -13.06 -8.50
N LYS A 292 -0.17 -14.26 -8.13
CA LYS A 292 0.82 -15.02 -8.91
C LYS A 292 0.26 -15.30 -10.31
N ASN A 293 1.12 -15.31 -11.30
CA ASN A 293 0.79 -15.52 -12.72
C ASN A 293 -0.08 -14.42 -13.39
N HIS A 294 -0.37 -13.32 -12.66
CA HIS A 294 -1.17 -12.20 -13.16
C HIS A 294 -0.49 -10.85 -12.89
N PRO A 295 0.77 -10.65 -13.35
CA PRO A 295 1.52 -9.42 -13.08
C PRO A 295 0.88 -8.17 -13.72
N GLU A 296 0.05 -8.36 -14.75
CA GLU A 296 -0.64 -7.28 -15.47
C GLU A 296 -1.59 -6.47 -14.58
N TYR A 297 -2.09 -7.05 -13.49
CA TYR A 297 -2.96 -6.34 -12.55
C TYR A 297 -2.19 -5.51 -11.53
N GLY A 298 -0.89 -5.75 -11.39
CA GLY A 298 -0.07 -5.10 -10.37
C GLY A 298 -0.45 -5.49 -8.94
N SER A 299 -0.02 -4.70 -7.97
CA SER A 299 -0.34 -4.92 -6.57
C SER A 299 -1.84 -4.72 -6.28
N VAL A 300 -2.48 -5.69 -5.63
CA VAL A 300 -3.90 -5.64 -5.22
C VAL A 300 -4.06 -5.17 -3.77
N CYS A 301 -3.00 -5.23 -2.98
CA CYS A 301 -2.92 -4.73 -1.62
C CYS A 301 -1.54 -4.13 -1.38
N SER A 302 -1.46 -2.95 -0.79
CA SER A 302 -0.21 -2.29 -0.46
C SER A 302 -0.32 -1.55 0.88
N GLY A 303 0.82 -1.32 1.52
CA GLY A 303 0.87 -0.60 2.78
C GLY A 303 2.26 -0.50 3.37
N GLY A 304 2.33 -0.10 4.64
CA GLY A 304 3.59 0.00 5.36
C GLY A 304 3.47 0.77 6.66
N ARG A 305 4.64 0.93 7.31
CA ARG A 305 4.81 1.74 8.51
C ARG A 305 5.01 3.21 8.15
N TYR A 306 4.34 4.07 8.86
CA TYR A 306 4.47 5.53 8.78
C TYR A 306 4.62 6.11 10.19
N ASP A 307 5.65 6.91 10.42
CA ASP A 307 5.90 7.49 11.76
C ASP A 307 5.43 8.94 11.87
N ASN A 308 5.37 9.67 10.76
CA ASN A 308 5.21 11.13 10.74
C ASN A 308 3.92 11.62 10.04
N LEU A 309 2.97 10.73 9.75
CA LEU A 309 1.78 11.11 8.97
C LEU A 309 0.91 12.16 9.69
N ALA A 310 0.82 12.06 11.02
CA ALA A 310 0.00 12.98 11.82
C ALA A 310 0.70 14.32 12.16
N GLU A 311 1.99 14.51 11.85
CA GLU A 311 2.77 15.72 12.20
C GLU A 311 2.18 17.02 11.68
N TYR A 312 1.43 16.94 10.57
CA TYR A 312 0.72 18.07 9.98
C TYR A 312 -0.49 18.55 10.80
N TYR A 313 -0.99 17.70 11.71
CA TYR A 313 -2.20 17.96 12.47
C TYR A 313 -1.96 18.06 13.98
N THR A 314 -0.85 17.53 14.48
CA THR A 314 -0.52 17.50 15.91
C THR A 314 1.00 17.43 16.13
N LYS A 315 1.44 17.91 17.30
CA LYS A 315 2.84 17.76 17.75
C LYS A 315 3.11 16.39 18.42
N LYS A 316 2.09 15.54 18.55
CA LYS A 316 2.25 14.21 19.13
C LYS A 316 2.86 13.26 18.10
N SER A 317 3.74 12.38 18.58
CA SER A 317 4.25 11.28 17.77
C SER A 317 3.20 10.17 17.73
N LEU A 318 2.63 9.93 16.56
CA LEU A 318 1.58 8.94 16.34
C LEU A 318 2.00 7.98 15.20
N PRO A 319 2.98 7.08 15.49
CA PRO A 319 3.42 6.10 14.51
C PRO A 319 2.29 5.13 14.18
N GLY A 320 2.25 4.68 12.94
CA GLY A 320 1.25 3.73 12.51
C GLY A 320 1.79 2.72 11.50
N VAL A 321 1.07 1.63 11.36
CA VAL A 321 1.26 0.63 10.29
C VAL A 321 -0.10 0.21 9.78
N GLY A 322 -0.22 0.06 8.47
CA GLY A 322 -1.48 -0.37 7.88
C GLY A 322 -1.34 -0.80 6.44
N ILE A 323 -2.44 -1.30 5.90
CA ILE A 323 -2.57 -1.67 4.49
C ILE A 323 -3.87 -1.15 3.91
N SER A 324 -3.84 -1.01 2.60
CA SER A 324 -5.01 -0.73 1.77
C SER A 324 -5.17 -1.81 0.72
N ILE A 325 -6.29 -2.49 0.73
CA ILE A 325 -6.69 -3.39 -0.35
C ILE A 325 -7.53 -2.59 -1.33
N GLY A 326 -7.10 -2.55 -2.60
CA GLY A 326 -7.91 -2.00 -3.68
C GLY A 326 -9.11 -2.92 -3.97
N LEU A 327 -10.17 -2.81 -3.16
CA LEU A 327 -11.31 -3.74 -3.22
C LEU A 327 -11.95 -3.79 -4.63
N THR A 328 -12.13 -2.65 -5.29
CA THR A 328 -12.64 -2.61 -6.66
C THR A 328 -11.71 -3.34 -7.63
N ARG A 329 -10.38 -3.17 -7.48
CA ARG A 329 -9.39 -3.87 -8.30
C ARG A 329 -9.41 -5.36 -8.03
N LEU A 330 -9.39 -5.77 -6.75
CA LEU A 330 -9.44 -7.17 -6.36
C LEU A 330 -10.69 -7.84 -6.92
N PHE A 331 -11.86 -7.22 -6.77
CA PHE A 331 -13.11 -7.69 -7.34
C PHE A 331 -13.01 -7.88 -8.87
N TYR A 332 -12.46 -6.87 -9.58
CA TYR A 332 -12.26 -6.94 -11.02
C TYR A 332 -11.37 -8.15 -11.40
N VAL A 333 -10.24 -8.34 -10.72
CA VAL A 333 -9.31 -9.46 -10.95
C VAL A 333 -9.97 -10.80 -10.71
N LEU A 334 -10.74 -10.93 -9.62
CA LEU A 334 -11.45 -12.16 -9.28
C LEU A 334 -12.54 -12.50 -10.30
N CYS A 335 -13.24 -11.49 -10.83
CA CYS A 335 -14.24 -11.68 -11.88
C CYS A 335 -13.64 -12.10 -13.23
N GLU A 336 -12.56 -11.43 -13.67
CA GLU A 336 -11.90 -11.71 -14.96
C GLU A 336 -11.32 -13.14 -15.00
N ASN A 337 -10.83 -13.66 -13.88
CA ASN A 337 -10.16 -14.96 -13.81
C ASN A 337 -11.07 -16.10 -13.33
N ASN A 338 -12.37 -15.86 -13.20
CA ASN A 338 -13.33 -16.84 -12.70
C ASN A 338 -12.98 -17.45 -11.33
N PHE A 339 -12.25 -16.74 -10.47
CA PHE A 339 -11.94 -17.15 -9.10
C PHE A 339 -13.18 -17.14 -8.19
N LEU A 340 -14.24 -16.45 -8.60
CA LEU A 340 -15.49 -16.36 -7.87
C LEU A 340 -16.50 -17.36 -8.47
N ASN A 341 -17.03 -18.26 -7.64
CA ASN A 341 -18.19 -19.04 -8.03
C ASN A 341 -19.40 -18.09 -8.20
N ARG A 342 -19.77 -17.83 -9.45
CA ARG A 342 -20.89 -16.94 -9.82
C ARG A 342 -22.28 -17.61 -9.69
N GLU A 343 -22.34 -18.89 -9.31
CA GLU A 343 -23.57 -19.60 -8.98
C GLU A 343 -24.12 -19.21 -7.61
N LEU A 344 -24.10 -17.92 -7.33
CA LEU A 344 -24.75 -17.40 -6.14
C LEU A 344 -26.21 -17.09 -6.49
N GLU A 345 -27.11 -17.81 -5.84
CA GLU A 345 -28.54 -17.55 -5.87
C GLU A 345 -28.78 -16.04 -5.66
N CYS A 346 -29.14 -15.35 -6.73
CA CYS A 346 -29.83 -14.08 -6.62
C CYS A 346 -31.26 -14.41 -6.18
N PRO A 347 -31.81 -13.73 -5.16
CA PRO A 347 -33.22 -13.86 -4.82
C PRO A 347 -34.12 -13.53 -5.98
#